data_33d3dc60c1bff103eb6be95420c9adff
#
_entry.id   33d3dc60c1bff103eb6be95420c9adff
#
_cell.length_a   1.000
_cell.length_b   1.000
_cell.length_c   1.000
_cell.angle_alpha   90.00
_cell.angle_beta   90.00
_cell.angle_gamma   90.00
#
_symmetry.space_group_name_H-M   'P 1'
#
loop_
_entity.id
_entity.type
_entity.pdbx_description
1 polymer ?
#
loop_
_entity_poly.entity_id
_entity_poly.type
_entity_poly.pdbx_seq_one_letter_code
_entity_poly.pdbx_strand_id
1 'polypeptide(L)'
;MVNQVHQLSYSPLTAHAFNADRSKVAVSPNSSEICIFASTPQGWVLEHSLTGHDKVVTGLDWAPNTNRIVSCSQDRNAYVWTLSGATWKPTLVLLRLHRGATAVRWSPREDKFAVASSARIISVCSFEEDNDWWVAKHIKRPLRSTVTSIDWHPNNVLLAAGCADFHARVFSAYIKGVDTKPPPSVWGERLPFGTVCGEFPTPSAGWVHGVAFSPSGDALAFVGHDASLTIVYPSASQDSPPTMHVIRLPSLPYVTVMFISESALVAAGHDCQPMVFEGSAENGWRITRSLDTVGSAASKPKPPPPPPKKPGLGGAPAPSSAGVGRLNNEAFARFREADTRGTSAMPSAQSTETPHSFGAVAGASIADDGELHTTHQNTITDIRIYSGQRGQVETISTSGVDGRLCTFETGKGSTAIAPILRGIASMRM
;
A
#
# COMPACT_ATOMS: atom_id res chain seq x y z
N MET A 1 9.20 19.70 -2.81
CA MET A 1 8.08 20.14 -3.68
C MET A 1 6.76 19.90 -2.95
N VAL A 2 5.69 20.55 -3.37
CA VAL A 2 4.38 20.41 -2.69
C VAL A 2 3.76 19.10 -3.14
N ASN A 3 3.28 18.28 -2.19
CA ASN A 3 2.47 17.10 -2.49
C ASN A 3 1.26 17.52 -3.33
N GLN A 4 1.02 16.82 -4.45
CA GLN A 4 -0.17 17.10 -5.26
C GLN A 4 -1.33 16.28 -4.72
N VAL A 5 -2.48 16.92 -4.59
CA VAL A 5 -3.73 16.31 -4.09
C VAL A 5 -4.81 16.52 -5.15
N HIS A 6 -5.41 15.41 -5.57
CA HIS A 6 -6.49 15.43 -6.56
C HIS A 6 -7.71 14.70 -6.00
N GLN A 7 -8.83 15.40 -5.90
CA GLN A 7 -10.12 14.80 -5.55
C GLN A 7 -10.72 14.17 -6.81
N LEU A 8 -10.55 12.85 -7.01
CA LEU A 8 -11.07 12.16 -8.19
C LEU A 8 -12.50 11.65 -8.00
N SER A 9 -12.87 11.38 -6.74
CA SER A 9 -14.20 10.85 -6.40
C SER A 9 -14.62 11.35 -5.02
N TYR A 10 -15.92 11.41 -4.77
CA TYR A 10 -16.48 11.56 -3.40
C TYR A 10 -16.75 10.20 -2.75
N SER A 11 -16.60 9.11 -3.50
CA SER A 11 -16.64 7.74 -2.99
C SER A 11 -15.24 7.22 -2.72
N PRO A 12 -15.07 6.21 -1.82
CA PRO A 12 -13.80 5.58 -1.55
C PRO A 12 -13.12 5.07 -2.83
N LEU A 13 -11.81 5.28 -2.96
CA LEU A 13 -11.01 4.64 -4.00
C LEU A 13 -10.46 3.32 -3.46
N THR A 14 -10.81 2.20 -4.10
CA THR A 14 -10.34 0.86 -3.69
C THR A 14 -9.03 0.48 -4.34
N ALA A 15 -8.75 0.98 -5.54
CA ALA A 15 -7.50 0.77 -6.27
C ALA A 15 -7.30 1.87 -7.31
N HIS A 16 -6.03 2.09 -7.69
CA HIS A 16 -5.66 2.95 -8.81
C HIS A 16 -4.49 2.36 -9.60
N ALA A 17 -4.38 2.70 -10.88
CA ALA A 17 -3.24 2.35 -11.72
C ALA A 17 -3.04 3.37 -12.83
N PHE A 18 -1.78 3.65 -13.16
CA PHE A 18 -1.41 4.59 -14.21
C PHE A 18 -0.98 3.86 -15.47
N ASN A 19 -1.17 4.51 -16.63
CA ASN A 19 -0.50 4.12 -17.86
C ASN A 19 1.01 4.45 -17.81
N ALA A 20 1.77 4.04 -18.84
CA ALA A 20 3.22 4.15 -18.85
C ALA A 20 3.75 5.58 -18.66
N ASP A 21 3.16 6.55 -19.34
CA ASP A 21 3.58 7.97 -19.35
C ASP A 21 2.93 8.83 -18.27
N ARG A 22 2.08 8.24 -17.42
CA ARG A 22 1.32 8.93 -16.35
C ARG A 22 0.33 9.99 -16.86
N SER A 23 0.03 9.98 -18.16
CA SER A 23 -1.00 10.85 -18.74
C SER A 23 -2.42 10.43 -18.37
N LYS A 24 -2.60 9.15 -17.98
CA LYS A 24 -3.91 8.58 -17.61
C LYS A 24 -3.82 7.78 -16.32
N VAL A 25 -4.90 7.81 -15.55
CA VAL A 25 -5.10 6.99 -14.34
C VAL A 25 -6.45 6.31 -14.40
N ALA A 26 -6.46 5.00 -14.17
CA ALA A 26 -7.67 4.24 -13.91
C ALA A 26 -7.89 4.15 -12.41
N VAL A 27 -9.11 4.36 -11.94
CA VAL A 27 -9.50 4.24 -10.53
C VAL A 27 -10.78 3.44 -10.39
N SER A 28 -10.93 2.75 -9.27
CA SER A 28 -12.17 2.09 -8.86
C SER A 28 -12.83 2.89 -7.73
N PRO A 29 -13.95 3.58 -7.99
CA PRO A 29 -14.62 4.44 -7.01
C PRO A 29 -15.63 3.65 -6.15
N ASN A 30 -15.26 2.45 -5.66
CA ASN A 30 -16.10 1.55 -4.88
C ASN A 30 -17.46 1.23 -5.54
N SER A 31 -17.45 1.12 -6.86
CA SER A 31 -18.62 0.78 -7.69
C SER A 31 -18.31 -0.38 -8.63
N SER A 32 -19.25 -0.76 -9.48
CA SER A 32 -19.04 -1.74 -10.55
C SER A 32 -18.32 -1.17 -11.78
N GLU A 33 -18.03 0.12 -11.78
CA GLU A 33 -17.38 0.82 -12.89
C GLU A 33 -15.92 1.13 -12.59
N ILE A 34 -15.13 1.31 -13.64
CA ILE A 34 -13.76 1.81 -13.57
C ILE A 34 -13.73 3.14 -14.31
N CYS A 35 -13.27 4.19 -13.63
CA CYS A 35 -13.14 5.51 -14.20
C CYS A 35 -11.71 5.75 -14.70
N ILE A 36 -11.54 6.17 -15.95
CA ILE A 36 -10.26 6.57 -16.51
C ILE A 36 -10.23 8.08 -16.63
N PHE A 37 -9.28 8.70 -15.95
CA PHE A 37 -9.04 10.13 -16.00
C PHE A 37 -7.80 10.42 -16.84
N ALA A 38 -7.88 11.49 -17.65
CA ALA A 38 -6.74 12.05 -18.37
C ALA A 38 -6.19 13.27 -17.63
N SER A 39 -4.86 13.39 -17.61
CA SER A 39 -4.17 14.56 -17.06
C SER A 39 -4.27 15.73 -18.04
N THR A 40 -4.73 16.88 -17.54
CA THR A 40 -4.80 18.12 -18.29
C THR A 40 -4.12 19.24 -17.51
N PRO A 41 -3.80 20.39 -18.12
CA PRO A 41 -3.24 21.52 -17.40
C PRO A 41 -4.13 22.05 -16.26
N GLN A 42 -5.44 21.77 -16.31
CA GLN A 42 -6.41 22.17 -15.30
C GLN A 42 -6.64 21.09 -14.23
N GLY A 43 -6.02 19.90 -14.36
CA GLY A 43 -6.17 18.76 -13.47
C GLY A 43 -6.64 17.50 -14.18
N TRP A 44 -7.11 16.52 -13.42
CA TRP A 44 -7.59 15.25 -13.95
C TRP A 44 -9.04 15.38 -14.42
N VAL A 45 -9.32 14.97 -15.65
CA VAL A 45 -10.65 15.01 -16.27
C VAL A 45 -11.09 13.60 -16.63
N LEU A 46 -12.32 13.21 -16.27
CA LEU A 46 -12.89 11.91 -16.62
C LEU A 46 -12.99 11.78 -18.15
N GLU A 47 -12.33 10.77 -18.71
CA GLU A 47 -12.31 10.49 -20.15
C GLU A 47 -13.18 9.30 -20.51
N HIS A 48 -13.12 8.20 -19.70
CA HIS A 48 -13.90 7.00 -19.94
C HIS A 48 -14.45 6.43 -18.63
N SER A 49 -15.63 5.80 -18.72
CA SER A 49 -16.18 4.91 -17.69
C SER A 49 -16.32 3.51 -18.29
N LEU A 50 -15.61 2.54 -17.72
CA LEU A 50 -15.62 1.15 -18.18
C LEU A 50 -16.67 0.38 -17.40
N THR A 51 -17.68 -0.12 -18.11
CA THR A 51 -18.78 -0.90 -17.56
C THR A 51 -18.70 -2.35 -18.05
N GLY A 52 -18.93 -3.30 -17.16
CA GLY A 52 -18.85 -4.75 -17.47
C GLY A 52 -18.95 -5.63 -16.24
N HIS A 53 -18.50 -5.16 -15.08
CA HIS A 53 -18.68 -5.86 -13.81
C HIS A 53 -20.09 -5.66 -13.25
N ASP A 54 -20.64 -6.73 -12.62
CA ASP A 54 -21.96 -6.69 -11.98
C ASP A 54 -21.91 -6.24 -10.51
N LYS A 55 -20.72 -6.23 -9.91
CA LYS A 55 -20.47 -5.87 -8.50
C LYS A 55 -19.23 -5.01 -8.37
N VAL A 56 -18.99 -4.54 -7.14
CA VAL A 56 -17.85 -3.68 -6.82
C VAL A 56 -16.54 -4.24 -7.34
N VAL A 57 -15.81 -3.41 -8.06
CA VAL A 57 -14.44 -3.66 -8.50
C VAL A 57 -13.52 -3.53 -7.29
N THR A 58 -12.80 -4.60 -6.96
CA THR A 58 -11.95 -4.69 -5.78
C THR A 58 -10.47 -4.46 -6.07
N GLY A 59 -10.08 -4.58 -7.33
CA GLY A 59 -8.71 -4.36 -7.74
C GLY A 59 -8.60 -4.09 -9.22
N LEU A 60 -7.61 -3.33 -9.61
CA LEU A 60 -7.23 -3.05 -10.99
C LEU A 60 -5.72 -2.89 -11.11
N ASP A 61 -5.20 -3.12 -12.30
CA ASP A 61 -3.81 -2.90 -12.63
C ASP A 61 -3.66 -2.56 -14.12
N TRP A 62 -2.69 -1.71 -14.44
CA TRP A 62 -2.44 -1.24 -15.81
C TRP A 62 -1.08 -1.71 -16.26
N ALA A 63 -1.04 -2.52 -17.31
CA ALA A 63 0.18 -3.01 -17.95
C ALA A 63 0.82 -1.88 -18.76
N PRO A 64 2.00 -1.38 -18.39
CA PRO A 64 2.58 -0.20 -19.01
C PRO A 64 3.06 -0.43 -20.45
N ASN A 65 3.53 -1.65 -20.79
CA ASN A 65 4.07 -1.93 -22.13
C ASN A 65 2.97 -2.29 -23.13
N THR A 66 2.01 -3.13 -22.74
CA THR A 66 0.90 -3.58 -23.60
C THR A 66 -0.30 -2.65 -23.57
N ASN A 67 -0.31 -1.65 -22.68
CA ASN A 67 -1.41 -0.70 -22.46
C ASN A 67 -2.77 -1.38 -22.25
N ARG A 68 -2.78 -2.50 -21.50
CA ARG A 68 -3.98 -3.23 -21.11
C ARG A 68 -4.30 -2.95 -19.64
N ILE A 69 -5.58 -2.86 -19.32
CA ILE A 69 -6.04 -2.80 -17.94
C ILE A 69 -6.60 -4.16 -17.57
N VAL A 70 -6.27 -4.67 -16.38
CA VAL A 70 -6.95 -5.82 -15.79
C VAL A 70 -7.73 -5.36 -14.58
N SER A 71 -8.95 -5.85 -14.40
CA SER A 71 -9.79 -5.60 -13.24
C SER A 71 -10.35 -6.89 -12.68
N CYS A 72 -10.64 -6.90 -11.39
CA CYS A 72 -11.34 -7.99 -10.72
C CYS A 72 -12.41 -7.46 -9.77
N SER A 73 -13.46 -8.27 -9.51
CA SER A 73 -14.62 -7.81 -8.79
C SER A 73 -15.20 -8.87 -7.83
N GLN A 74 -16.07 -8.41 -6.95
CA GLN A 74 -16.91 -9.26 -6.11
C GLN A 74 -17.90 -10.12 -6.94
N ASP A 75 -18.08 -9.87 -8.23
CA ASP A 75 -18.85 -10.71 -9.16
C ASP A 75 -18.14 -12.02 -9.51
N ARG A 76 -16.91 -12.24 -9.01
CA ARG A 76 -16.09 -13.46 -9.16
C ARG A 76 -15.41 -13.60 -10.52
N ASN A 77 -15.41 -12.54 -11.32
CA ASN A 77 -14.80 -12.48 -12.64
C ASN A 77 -13.65 -11.47 -12.67
N ALA A 78 -12.87 -11.55 -13.73
CA ALA A 78 -11.92 -10.51 -14.13
C ALA A 78 -12.23 -10.10 -15.57
N TYR A 79 -11.84 -8.88 -15.91
CA TYR A 79 -11.84 -8.40 -17.30
C TYR A 79 -10.45 -7.91 -17.66
N VAL A 80 -10.04 -8.22 -18.89
CA VAL A 80 -8.92 -7.57 -19.56
C VAL A 80 -9.49 -6.56 -20.54
N TRP A 81 -9.14 -5.30 -20.35
CA TRP A 81 -9.59 -4.19 -21.17
C TRP A 81 -8.47 -3.82 -22.14
N THR A 82 -8.78 -3.83 -23.43
CA THR A 82 -7.83 -3.51 -24.50
C THR A 82 -8.34 -2.29 -25.26
N LEU A 83 -7.48 -1.30 -25.45
CA LEU A 83 -7.82 -0.11 -26.22
C LEU A 83 -7.80 -0.42 -27.72
N SER A 84 -8.93 -0.23 -28.38
CA SER A 84 -9.10 -0.43 -29.83
C SER A 84 -9.60 0.88 -30.45
N GLY A 85 -8.70 1.61 -31.07
CA GLY A 85 -8.97 2.99 -31.49
C GLY A 85 -9.21 3.89 -30.26
N ALA A 86 -10.37 4.49 -30.16
CA ALA A 86 -10.77 5.33 -29.02
C ALA A 86 -11.65 4.60 -27.98
N THR A 87 -11.87 3.28 -28.15
CA THR A 87 -12.81 2.53 -27.30
C THR A 87 -12.11 1.41 -26.56
N TRP A 88 -12.41 1.26 -25.27
CA TRP A 88 -11.96 0.14 -24.46
C TRP A 88 -12.88 -1.07 -24.66
N LYS A 89 -12.31 -2.19 -25.10
CA LYS A 89 -13.03 -3.45 -25.30
C LYS A 89 -12.77 -4.39 -24.12
N PRO A 90 -13.83 -4.88 -23.42
CA PRO A 90 -13.70 -5.86 -22.37
C PRO A 90 -13.54 -7.27 -22.94
N THR A 91 -12.60 -8.04 -22.40
CA THR A 91 -12.51 -9.50 -22.56
C THR A 91 -12.76 -10.14 -21.21
N LEU A 92 -13.84 -10.90 -21.09
CA LEU A 92 -14.20 -11.61 -19.85
C LEU A 92 -13.20 -12.73 -19.59
N VAL A 93 -12.70 -12.82 -18.36
CA VAL A 93 -11.84 -13.91 -17.89
C VAL A 93 -12.56 -14.71 -16.83
N LEU A 94 -12.91 -15.96 -17.16
CA LEU A 94 -13.62 -16.86 -16.27
C LEU A 94 -12.68 -17.43 -15.21
N LEU A 95 -12.67 -16.84 -14.03
CA LEU A 95 -11.80 -17.24 -12.92
C LEU A 95 -12.25 -18.53 -12.23
N ARG A 96 -13.50 -18.98 -12.45
CA ARG A 96 -14.11 -20.18 -11.80
C ARG A 96 -14.03 -20.11 -10.27
N LEU A 97 -14.24 -18.93 -9.71
CA LEU A 97 -14.27 -18.69 -8.27
C LEU A 97 -15.69 -18.81 -7.74
N HIS A 98 -15.83 -19.28 -6.48
CA HIS A 98 -17.12 -19.34 -5.79
C HIS A 98 -17.35 -18.18 -4.81
N ARG A 99 -16.33 -17.34 -4.60
CA ARG A 99 -16.40 -16.09 -3.81
C ARG A 99 -15.67 -14.96 -4.56
N GLY A 100 -15.93 -13.71 -4.15
CA GLY A 100 -15.40 -12.53 -4.79
C GLY A 100 -13.87 -12.49 -4.87
N ALA A 101 -13.36 -11.86 -5.91
CA ALA A 101 -11.96 -11.51 -6.04
C ALA A 101 -11.64 -10.35 -5.07
N THR A 102 -10.38 -10.21 -4.68
CA THR A 102 -9.90 -9.22 -3.70
C THR A 102 -8.81 -8.32 -4.23
N ALA A 103 -7.93 -8.82 -5.08
CA ALA A 103 -6.84 -8.06 -5.69
C ALA A 103 -6.43 -8.68 -7.03
N VAL A 104 -5.84 -7.87 -7.89
CA VAL A 104 -5.29 -8.31 -9.18
C VAL A 104 -3.99 -7.58 -9.49
N ARG A 105 -3.03 -8.28 -10.11
CA ARG A 105 -1.74 -7.72 -10.54
C ARG A 105 -1.27 -8.37 -11.83
N TRP A 106 -0.82 -7.56 -12.78
CA TRP A 106 -0.06 -8.03 -13.94
C TRP A 106 1.29 -8.58 -13.51
N SER A 107 1.76 -9.60 -14.18
CA SER A 107 3.15 -10.05 -14.04
C SER A 107 4.11 -9.04 -14.67
N PRO A 108 5.40 -9.01 -14.29
CA PRO A 108 6.36 -8.04 -14.81
C PRO A 108 6.53 -8.04 -16.33
N ARG A 109 6.31 -9.18 -16.99
CA ARG A 109 6.36 -9.30 -18.46
C ARG A 109 5.02 -9.04 -19.13
N GLU A 110 3.94 -8.87 -18.36
CA GLU A 110 2.57 -8.65 -18.87
C GLU A 110 2.00 -9.82 -19.71
N ASP A 111 2.65 -10.98 -19.63
CA ASP A 111 2.24 -12.22 -20.30
C ASP A 111 1.17 -13.00 -19.53
N LYS A 112 0.99 -12.67 -18.26
CA LYS A 112 0.00 -13.24 -17.34
C LYS A 112 -0.35 -12.27 -16.24
N PHE A 113 -1.42 -12.57 -15.50
CA PHE A 113 -1.80 -11.85 -14.29
C PHE A 113 -2.30 -12.80 -13.21
N ALA A 114 -2.28 -12.36 -11.98
CA ALA A 114 -2.80 -13.13 -10.86
C ALA A 114 -3.98 -12.41 -10.21
N VAL A 115 -4.98 -13.17 -9.78
CA VAL A 115 -6.15 -12.70 -9.05
C VAL A 115 -6.24 -13.41 -7.71
N ALA A 116 -6.20 -12.63 -6.64
CA ALA A 116 -6.48 -13.10 -5.27
C ALA A 116 -7.99 -13.20 -5.03
N SER A 117 -8.43 -14.05 -4.12
CA SER A 117 -9.84 -14.20 -3.83
C SER A 117 -10.17 -14.58 -2.39
N SER A 118 -11.42 -14.29 -1.99
CA SER A 118 -12.00 -14.79 -0.73
C SER A 118 -12.34 -16.29 -0.79
N ALA A 119 -12.16 -16.93 -1.96
CA ALA A 119 -12.38 -18.36 -2.15
C ALA A 119 -11.21 -19.24 -1.66
N ARG A 120 -10.17 -18.65 -1.05
CA ARG A 120 -8.92 -19.36 -0.69
C ARG A 120 -8.20 -19.90 -1.93
N ILE A 121 -8.25 -19.13 -2.99
CA ILE A 121 -7.69 -19.48 -4.31
C ILE A 121 -6.98 -18.24 -4.84
N ILE A 122 -5.81 -18.45 -5.44
CA ILE A 122 -5.19 -17.50 -6.34
C ILE A 122 -5.33 -18.07 -7.75
N SER A 123 -5.91 -17.28 -8.65
CA SER A 123 -6.03 -17.64 -10.07
C SER A 123 -4.91 -16.96 -10.84
N VAL A 124 -4.03 -17.73 -11.46
CA VAL A 124 -2.99 -17.23 -12.36
C VAL A 124 -3.49 -17.43 -13.78
N CYS A 125 -3.67 -16.34 -14.50
CA CYS A 125 -4.27 -16.31 -15.83
C CYS A 125 -3.22 -16.02 -16.89
N SER A 126 -3.15 -16.83 -17.94
CA SER A 126 -2.31 -16.63 -19.12
C SER A 126 -3.17 -16.69 -20.39
N PHE A 127 -2.75 -15.97 -21.41
CA PHE A 127 -3.45 -15.99 -22.70
C PHE A 127 -3.02 -17.22 -23.50
N GLU A 128 -3.98 -17.94 -24.06
CA GLU A 128 -3.78 -19.04 -25.00
C GLU A 128 -4.10 -18.57 -26.42
N GLU A 129 -3.08 -18.39 -27.23
CA GLU A 129 -3.22 -17.88 -28.61
C GLU A 129 -4.06 -18.81 -29.50
N ASP A 130 -3.91 -20.13 -29.35
CA ASP A 130 -4.64 -21.13 -30.14
C ASP A 130 -6.16 -21.05 -29.97
N ASN A 131 -6.61 -20.62 -28.77
CA ASN A 131 -8.02 -20.54 -28.39
C ASN A 131 -8.55 -19.12 -28.30
N ASP A 132 -7.69 -18.11 -28.43
CA ASP A 132 -8.02 -16.68 -28.30
C ASP A 132 -8.73 -16.34 -26.98
N TRP A 133 -8.26 -16.93 -25.87
CA TRP A 133 -8.83 -16.65 -24.57
C TRP A 133 -7.84 -16.73 -23.41
N TRP A 134 -8.25 -16.21 -22.26
CA TRP A 134 -7.49 -16.29 -21.01
C TRP A 134 -7.85 -17.55 -20.23
N VAL A 135 -6.83 -18.34 -19.86
CA VAL A 135 -6.96 -19.57 -19.08
C VAL A 135 -6.46 -19.35 -17.65
N ALA A 136 -7.28 -19.75 -16.67
CA ALA A 136 -6.95 -19.64 -15.26
C ALA A 136 -6.44 -20.97 -14.67
N LYS A 137 -5.24 -20.96 -14.09
CA LYS A 137 -4.71 -22.03 -13.24
C LYS A 137 -4.81 -21.61 -11.77
N HIS A 138 -5.13 -22.56 -10.88
CA HIS A 138 -5.42 -22.25 -9.48
C HIS A 138 -4.31 -22.72 -8.54
N ILE A 139 -3.88 -21.84 -7.63
CA ILE A 139 -3.13 -22.17 -6.42
C ILE A 139 -4.16 -22.22 -5.27
N LYS A 140 -4.28 -23.40 -4.60
CA LYS A 140 -5.30 -23.64 -3.58
C LYS A 140 -4.70 -23.99 -2.20
N ARG A 141 -3.65 -24.80 -2.17
CA ARG A 141 -3.02 -25.23 -0.91
C ARG A 141 -1.67 -24.53 -0.73
N PRO A 142 -1.32 -24.13 0.49
CA PRO A 142 -1.99 -24.32 1.78
C PRO A 142 -2.90 -23.16 2.21
N LEU A 143 -3.51 -22.40 1.29
CA LEU A 143 -4.35 -21.24 1.59
C LEU A 143 -5.58 -21.66 2.43
N ARG A 144 -5.73 -21.07 3.63
CA ARG A 144 -6.77 -21.42 4.60
C ARG A 144 -7.87 -20.37 4.74
N SER A 145 -7.61 -19.12 4.31
CA SER A 145 -8.56 -18.01 4.39
C SER A 145 -8.48 -17.12 3.15
N THR A 146 -9.14 -15.96 3.19
CA THR A 146 -9.11 -14.92 2.15
C THR A 146 -7.68 -14.52 1.84
N VAL A 147 -7.32 -14.50 0.56
CA VAL A 147 -6.09 -13.86 0.08
C VAL A 147 -6.39 -12.38 -0.09
N THR A 148 -5.70 -11.52 0.64
CA THR A 148 -5.96 -10.07 0.74
C THR A 148 -5.15 -9.26 -0.26
N SER A 149 -3.92 -9.68 -0.53
CA SER A 149 -2.96 -8.99 -1.38
C SER A 149 -2.05 -9.95 -2.11
N ILE A 150 -1.52 -9.53 -3.25
CA ILE A 150 -0.54 -10.26 -4.05
C ILE A 150 0.49 -9.30 -4.62
N ASP A 151 1.72 -9.78 -4.80
CA ASP A 151 2.78 -9.07 -5.53
C ASP A 151 3.65 -10.05 -6.32
N TRP A 152 4.09 -9.63 -7.50
CA TRP A 152 4.95 -10.43 -8.36
C TRP A 152 6.43 -10.17 -8.08
N HIS A 153 7.18 -11.26 -7.99
CA HIS A 153 8.63 -11.21 -8.00
C HIS A 153 9.15 -10.71 -9.36
N PRO A 154 10.28 -9.97 -9.41
CA PRO A 154 10.86 -9.49 -10.67
C PRO A 154 11.15 -10.57 -11.71
N ASN A 155 11.36 -11.82 -11.30
CA ASN A 155 11.62 -12.93 -12.22
C ASN A 155 10.39 -13.43 -13.01
N ASN A 156 9.21 -12.81 -12.84
CA ASN A 156 7.96 -13.17 -13.49
C ASN A 156 7.35 -14.52 -13.06
N VAL A 157 8.00 -15.28 -12.20
CA VAL A 157 7.59 -16.67 -11.85
C VAL A 157 7.08 -16.78 -10.43
N LEU A 158 7.67 -16.06 -9.47
CA LEU A 158 7.24 -16.15 -8.08
C LEU A 158 6.15 -15.11 -7.78
N LEU A 159 5.23 -15.49 -6.91
CA LEU A 159 4.10 -14.69 -6.49
C LEU A 159 4.00 -14.71 -4.96
N ALA A 160 4.08 -13.55 -4.33
CA ALA A 160 3.78 -13.39 -2.92
C ALA A 160 2.27 -13.23 -2.72
N ALA A 161 1.78 -13.71 -1.60
CA ALA A 161 0.38 -13.61 -1.20
C ALA A 161 0.24 -13.36 0.30
N GLY A 162 -0.50 -12.32 0.67
CA GLY A 162 -0.95 -12.06 2.03
C GLY A 162 -2.32 -12.68 2.27
N CYS A 163 -2.52 -13.30 3.43
CA CYS A 163 -3.75 -14.01 3.74
C CYS A 163 -4.33 -13.60 5.11
N ALA A 164 -5.64 -13.70 5.22
CA ALA A 164 -6.34 -13.53 6.48
C ALA A 164 -6.21 -14.76 7.41
N ASP A 165 -5.42 -15.78 7.03
CA ASP A 165 -5.01 -16.91 7.89
C ASP A 165 -3.68 -16.64 8.61
N PHE A 166 -3.31 -15.34 8.73
CA PHE A 166 -2.15 -14.84 9.47
C PHE A 166 -0.79 -15.13 8.84
N HIS A 167 -0.75 -15.53 7.57
CA HIS A 167 0.50 -15.87 6.88
C HIS A 167 0.68 -15.06 5.60
N ALA A 168 1.92 -14.64 5.38
CA ALA A 168 2.44 -14.28 4.07
C ALA A 168 3.12 -15.51 3.45
N ARG A 169 2.89 -15.75 2.17
CA ARG A 169 3.45 -16.92 1.46
C ARG A 169 4.02 -16.52 0.12
N VAL A 170 5.02 -17.27 -0.33
CA VAL A 170 5.57 -17.18 -1.67
C VAL A 170 5.28 -18.47 -2.40
N PHE A 171 4.72 -18.36 -3.60
CA PHE A 171 4.35 -19.48 -4.46
C PHE A 171 5.06 -19.40 -5.79
N SER A 172 5.29 -20.55 -6.42
CA SER A 172 5.60 -20.59 -7.84
C SER A 172 4.32 -20.47 -8.65
N ALA A 173 4.29 -19.48 -9.54
CA ALA A 173 3.28 -19.29 -10.57
C ALA A 173 3.82 -19.62 -11.97
N TYR A 174 4.83 -20.52 -12.06
CA TYR A 174 5.45 -20.94 -13.30
C TYR A 174 4.47 -21.66 -14.22
N ILE A 175 4.32 -21.18 -15.44
CA ILE A 175 3.48 -21.81 -16.48
C ILE A 175 4.37 -22.28 -17.61
N LYS A 176 4.43 -23.62 -17.79
CA LYS A 176 5.16 -24.21 -18.91
C LYS A 176 4.56 -23.74 -20.25
N GLY A 177 5.41 -23.27 -21.14
CA GLY A 177 5.00 -22.72 -22.45
C GLY A 177 4.85 -21.19 -22.44
N VAL A 178 4.61 -20.57 -21.29
CA VAL A 178 4.56 -19.11 -21.13
C VAL A 178 5.87 -18.59 -20.54
N ASP A 179 6.32 -19.22 -19.45
CA ASP A 179 7.54 -18.79 -18.74
C ASP A 179 8.79 -19.51 -19.24
N THR A 180 9.89 -18.78 -19.29
CA THR A 180 11.23 -19.36 -19.32
C THR A 180 11.61 -19.84 -17.92
N LYS A 181 12.33 -20.97 -17.82
CA LYS A 181 12.79 -21.47 -16.52
C LYS A 181 13.72 -20.42 -15.88
N PRO A 182 13.37 -19.91 -14.69
CA PRO A 182 14.22 -18.92 -14.03
C PRO A 182 15.51 -19.58 -13.51
N PRO A 183 16.60 -18.81 -13.32
CA PRO A 183 17.76 -19.27 -12.60
C PRO A 183 17.38 -19.63 -11.15
N PRO A 184 18.19 -20.47 -10.48
CA PRO A 184 18.05 -20.68 -9.02
C PRO A 184 18.07 -19.36 -8.28
N SER A 185 17.25 -19.24 -7.24
CA SER A 185 17.12 -18.06 -6.40
C SER A 185 17.12 -18.46 -4.93
N VAL A 186 17.17 -17.49 -4.04
CA VAL A 186 16.99 -17.69 -2.59
C VAL A 186 15.67 -18.38 -2.22
N TRP A 187 14.69 -18.37 -3.16
CA TRP A 187 13.37 -19.00 -3.00
C TRP A 187 13.33 -20.45 -3.51
N GLY A 188 14.41 -20.97 -4.08
CA GLY A 188 14.54 -22.35 -4.55
C GLY A 188 14.96 -22.49 -6.02
N GLU A 189 15.23 -23.74 -6.43
CA GLU A 189 15.71 -24.07 -7.78
C GLU A 189 14.64 -24.69 -8.67
N ARG A 190 13.81 -25.56 -8.10
CA ARG A 190 12.75 -26.29 -8.80
C ARG A 190 11.41 -25.74 -8.36
N LEU A 191 10.78 -25.02 -9.27
CA LEU A 191 9.59 -24.23 -8.99
C LEU A 191 8.43 -24.63 -9.92
N PRO A 192 7.91 -25.88 -9.87
CA PRO A 192 6.70 -26.24 -10.60
C PRO A 192 5.52 -25.39 -10.06
N PHE A 193 4.50 -25.20 -10.89
CA PHE A 193 3.33 -24.40 -10.56
C PHE A 193 2.70 -24.83 -9.23
N GLY A 194 2.43 -23.86 -8.35
CA GLY A 194 1.80 -24.07 -7.04
C GLY A 194 2.73 -24.52 -5.93
N THR A 195 4.05 -24.65 -6.17
CA THR A 195 5.03 -24.92 -5.11
C THR A 195 5.06 -23.78 -4.12
N VAL A 196 5.04 -24.09 -2.81
CA VAL A 196 5.28 -23.15 -1.72
C VAL A 196 6.77 -22.95 -1.55
N CYS A 197 7.26 -21.75 -1.76
CA CYS A 197 8.66 -21.36 -1.65
C CYS A 197 8.99 -20.72 -0.30
N GLY A 198 7.97 -20.28 0.43
CA GLY A 198 8.07 -19.70 1.76
C GLY A 198 6.72 -19.50 2.40
N GLU A 199 6.65 -19.64 3.74
CA GLU A 199 5.47 -19.42 4.56
C GLU A 199 5.89 -18.75 5.87
N PHE A 200 5.34 -17.55 6.14
CA PHE A 200 5.76 -16.67 7.23
C PHE A 200 4.55 -16.18 8.01
N PRO A 201 4.44 -16.51 9.32
CA PRO A 201 3.35 -16.04 10.15
C PRO A 201 3.55 -14.58 10.57
N THR A 202 2.44 -13.87 10.81
CA THR A 202 2.47 -12.61 11.54
C THR A 202 2.78 -12.83 13.02
N PRO A 203 3.45 -11.88 13.69
CA PRO A 203 3.90 -12.07 15.07
C PRO A 203 2.80 -12.29 16.09
N SER A 204 1.61 -11.74 15.86
CA SER A 204 0.48 -11.77 16.81
C SER A 204 -0.83 -12.26 16.18
N ALA A 205 -0.73 -13.14 15.17
CA ALA A 205 -1.89 -13.70 14.46
C ALA A 205 -2.83 -12.62 13.87
N GLY A 206 -2.26 -11.53 13.35
CA GLY A 206 -2.98 -10.51 12.60
C GLY A 206 -3.14 -10.91 11.12
N TRP A 207 -4.25 -10.54 10.49
CA TRP A 207 -4.41 -10.71 9.04
C TRP A 207 -3.29 -9.99 8.30
N VAL A 208 -2.73 -10.59 7.27
CA VAL A 208 -1.80 -9.90 6.39
C VAL A 208 -2.60 -9.04 5.42
N HIS A 209 -2.36 -7.74 5.42
CA HIS A 209 -3.05 -6.78 4.55
C HIS A 209 -2.31 -6.55 3.23
N GLY A 210 -1.01 -6.31 3.29
CA GLY A 210 -0.17 -5.99 2.15
C GLY A 210 1.10 -6.84 2.11
N VAL A 211 1.56 -7.16 0.90
CA VAL A 211 2.84 -7.85 0.65
C VAL A 211 3.58 -7.14 -0.47
N ALA A 212 4.90 -7.11 -0.42
CA ALA A 212 5.75 -6.56 -1.48
C ALA A 212 7.10 -7.28 -1.53
N PHE A 213 7.57 -7.63 -2.73
CA PHE A 213 8.95 -8.06 -2.95
C PHE A 213 9.88 -6.86 -3.03
N SER A 214 11.11 -7.02 -2.54
CA SER A 214 12.19 -6.08 -2.80
C SER A 214 12.46 -5.96 -4.31
N PRO A 215 13.14 -4.90 -4.76
CA PRO A 215 13.48 -4.73 -6.17
C PRO A 215 14.29 -5.87 -6.77
N SER A 216 15.24 -6.44 -6.02
CA SER A 216 15.97 -7.67 -6.41
C SER A 216 15.09 -8.92 -6.38
N GLY A 217 14.07 -8.93 -5.52
CA GLY A 217 13.26 -10.08 -5.19
C GLY A 217 13.81 -10.93 -4.02
N ASP A 218 14.96 -10.58 -3.48
CA ASP A 218 15.62 -11.39 -2.43
C ASP A 218 14.98 -11.21 -1.04
N ALA A 219 14.11 -10.22 -0.86
CA ALA A 219 13.37 -9.99 0.37
C ALA A 219 11.87 -9.87 0.12
N LEU A 220 11.08 -10.21 1.14
CA LEU A 220 9.63 -10.02 1.18
C LEU A 220 9.26 -9.16 2.38
N ALA A 221 8.52 -8.07 2.16
CA ALA A 221 7.90 -7.30 3.23
C ALA A 221 6.41 -7.60 3.29
N PHE A 222 5.84 -7.62 4.50
CA PHE A 222 4.40 -7.70 4.69
C PHE A 222 3.94 -6.94 5.93
N VAL A 223 2.72 -6.42 5.87
CA VAL A 223 2.07 -5.65 6.94
C VAL A 223 0.86 -6.42 7.48
N GLY A 224 0.75 -6.44 8.81
CA GLY A 224 -0.27 -7.17 9.54
C GLY A 224 -1.30 -6.27 10.23
N HIS A 225 -2.50 -6.83 10.47
CA HIS A 225 -3.56 -6.16 11.25
C HIS A 225 -3.17 -5.97 12.73
N ASP A 226 -2.14 -6.67 13.19
CA ASP A 226 -1.52 -6.52 14.51
C ASP A 226 -0.58 -5.30 14.62
N ALA A 227 -0.67 -4.36 13.69
CA ALA A 227 0.19 -3.20 13.56
C ALA A 227 1.68 -3.57 13.46
N SER A 228 1.99 -4.69 12.83
CA SER A 228 3.36 -5.12 12.54
C SER A 228 3.73 -4.92 11.08
N LEU A 229 4.99 -4.57 10.85
CA LEU A 229 5.67 -4.67 9.56
C LEU A 229 6.78 -5.71 9.72
N THR A 230 6.77 -6.73 8.88
CA THR A 230 7.79 -7.79 8.88
C THR A 230 8.51 -7.80 7.54
N ILE A 231 9.84 -7.84 7.58
CA ILE A 231 10.70 -8.02 6.43
C ILE A 231 11.42 -9.35 6.57
N VAL A 232 11.34 -10.19 5.55
CA VAL A 232 11.90 -11.54 5.53
C VAL A 232 12.97 -11.65 4.46
N TYR A 233 14.11 -12.19 4.85
CA TYR A 233 15.19 -12.62 3.97
C TYR A 233 15.28 -14.14 4.05
N PRO A 234 14.87 -14.87 3.00
CA PRO A 234 14.95 -16.33 3.01
C PRO A 234 16.40 -16.79 3.08
N SER A 235 16.62 -17.93 3.70
CA SER A 235 17.96 -18.50 3.75
C SER A 235 18.31 -19.20 2.44
N ALA A 236 19.53 -19.02 1.97
CA ALA A 236 20.07 -19.74 0.82
C ALA A 236 20.24 -21.25 1.07
N SER A 237 20.31 -21.70 2.34
CA SER A 237 20.41 -23.11 2.72
C SER A 237 19.11 -23.56 3.40
N GLN A 238 18.66 -24.78 3.08
CA GLN A 238 17.45 -25.36 3.69
C GLN A 238 17.61 -25.61 5.20
N ASP A 239 18.83 -25.65 5.72
CA ASP A 239 19.12 -25.93 7.13
C ASP A 239 19.17 -24.67 8.01
N SER A 240 19.16 -23.48 7.41
CA SER A 240 19.20 -22.22 8.15
C SER A 240 17.82 -21.54 8.14
N PRO A 241 17.34 -21.03 9.28
CA PRO A 241 16.08 -20.31 9.32
C PRO A 241 16.19 -18.99 8.53
N PRO A 242 15.07 -18.47 7.99
CA PRO A 242 15.04 -17.15 7.36
C PRO A 242 15.33 -16.07 8.42
N THR A 243 16.01 -15.00 8.01
CA THR A 243 16.16 -13.79 8.84
C THR A 243 14.87 -12.98 8.76
N MET A 244 14.27 -12.68 9.91
CA MET A 244 13.01 -11.90 9.99
C MET A 244 13.21 -10.67 10.87
N HIS A 245 12.95 -9.50 10.31
CA HIS A 245 12.92 -8.24 11.05
C HIS A 245 11.47 -7.84 11.27
N VAL A 246 11.05 -7.79 12.54
CA VAL A 246 9.68 -7.43 12.95
C VAL A 246 9.70 -6.07 13.61
N ILE A 247 8.95 -5.13 13.05
CA ILE A 247 8.73 -3.80 13.61
C ILE A 247 7.29 -3.74 14.11
N ARG A 248 7.10 -3.52 15.40
CA ARG A 248 5.79 -3.25 15.99
C ARG A 248 5.59 -1.75 16.10
N LEU A 249 4.44 -1.31 15.69
CA LEU A 249 4.10 0.11 15.61
C LEU A 249 3.17 0.47 16.75
N PRO A 250 3.36 1.63 17.38
CA PRO A 250 2.41 2.17 18.35
C PRO A 250 1.18 2.80 17.69
N SER A 251 1.11 2.72 16.36
CA SER A 251 0.10 3.35 15.50
C SER A 251 -0.91 2.32 14.98
N LEU A 252 -1.86 2.79 14.15
CA LEU A 252 -2.85 1.93 13.52
C LEU A 252 -2.21 1.03 12.44
N PRO A 253 -2.84 -0.11 12.10
CA PRO A 253 -2.30 -1.03 11.11
C PRO A 253 -2.14 -0.40 9.73
N TYR A 254 -1.07 -0.78 9.03
CA TYR A 254 -0.91 -0.47 7.61
C TYR A 254 -1.71 -1.44 6.75
N VAL A 255 -2.19 -0.94 5.61
CA VAL A 255 -2.99 -1.69 4.63
C VAL A 255 -2.14 -2.09 3.43
N THR A 256 -1.19 -1.26 3.05
CA THR A 256 -0.38 -1.42 1.85
C THR A 256 1.09 -1.13 2.14
N VAL A 257 1.98 -1.80 1.40
CA VAL A 257 3.45 -1.68 1.54
C VAL A 257 4.09 -1.78 0.16
N MET A 258 5.16 -1.03 -0.06
CA MET A 258 5.93 -1.05 -1.30
C MET A 258 7.40 -0.69 -1.04
N PHE A 259 8.33 -1.42 -1.64
CA PHE A 259 9.74 -1.02 -1.65
C PHE A 259 9.97 0.15 -2.61
N ILE A 260 10.72 1.15 -2.16
CA ILE A 260 11.21 2.27 -2.98
C ILE A 260 12.66 2.09 -3.39
N SER A 261 13.43 1.33 -2.62
CA SER A 261 14.80 0.87 -2.92
C SER A 261 15.05 -0.45 -2.19
N GLU A 262 16.23 -1.07 -2.37
CA GLU A 262 16.61 -2.28 -1.61
C GLU A 262 16.67 -2.03 -0.09
N SER A 263 17.00 -0.82 0.31
CA SER A 263 17.17 -0.43 1.72
C SER A 263 16.05 0.46 2.25
N ALA A 264 14.98 0.68 1.49
CA ALA A 264 13.88 1.53 1.93
C ALA A 264 12.53 1.06 1.37
N LEU A 265 11.50 1.13 2.20
CA LEU A 265 10.11 0.85 1.84
C LEU A 265 9.16 1.90 2.42
N VAL A 266 7.98 2.00 1.84
CA VAL A 266 6.88 2.83 2.32
C VAL A 266 5.70 1.93 2.69
N ALA A 267 5.10 2.18 3.84
CA ALA A 267 3.84 1.57 4.24
C ALA A 267 2.82 2.65 4.57
N ALA A 268 1.56 2.40 4.25
CA ALA A 268 0.46 3.32 4.54
C ALA A 268 -0.83 2.56 4.86
N GLY A 269 -1.76 3.22 5.55
CA GLY A 269 -3.01 2.60 5.95
C GLY A 269 -3.89 3.51 6.78
N HIS A 270 -4.32 3.02 7.93
CA HIS A 270 -5.33 3.69 8.78
C HIS A 270 -4.86 4.98 9.44
N ASP A 271 -3.55 5.20 9.56
CA ASP A 271 -2.98 6.46 10.07
C ASP A 271 -3.01 7.61 9.05
N CYS A 272 -3.51 7.38 7.83
CA CYS A 272 -3.67 8.38 6.78
C CYS A 272 -2.35 9.02 6.31
N GLN A 273 -1.20 8.44 6.67
CA GLN A 273 0.13 8.93 6.32
C GLN A 273 0.99 7.83 5.71
N PRO A 274 1.71 8.08 4.61
CA PRO A 274 2.74 7.18 4.11
C PRO A 274 4.01 7.31 4.98
N MET A 275 4.45 6.21 5.58
CA MET A 275 5.61 6.14 6.46
C MET A 275 6.76 5.42 5.78
N VAL A 276 7.96 5.97 5.89
CA VAL A 276 9.20 5.39 5.34
C VAL A 276 9.92 4.57 6.40
N PHE A 277 10.35 3.40 5.99
CA PHE A 277 11.20 2.51 6.76
C PHE A 277 12.49 2.29 6.01
N GLU A 278 13.61 2.31 6.72
CA GLU A 278 14.94 2.10 6.15
C GLU A 278 15.69 1.03 6.94
N GLY A 279 16.46 0.20 6.22
CA GLY A 279 17.24 -0.86 6.83
C GLY A 279 17.88 -1.81 5.85
N SER A 280 18.41 -2.90 6.40
CA SER A 280 19.02 -4.01 5.66
C SER A 280 18.90 -5.32 6.45
N ALA A 281 19.27 -6.44 5.83
CA ALA A 281 19.33 -7.73 6.50
C ALA A 281 20.26 -7.73 7.74
N GLU A 282 21.36 -6.98 7.69
CA GLU A 282 22.38 -6.93 8.74
C GLU A 282 22.05 -5.93 9.84
N ASN A 283 21.59 -4.73 9.46
CA ASN A 283 21.40 -3.60 10.39
C ASN A 283 19.99 -3.53 10.97
N GLY A 284 19.09 -4.44 10.54
CA GLY A 284 17.68 -4.38 10.87
C GLY A 284 16.96 -3.23 10.17
N TRP A 285 15.66 -3.09 10.46
CA TRP A 285 14.78 -2.10 9.86
C TRP A 285 14.17 -1.19 10.92
N ARG A 286 14.01 0.08 10.58
CA ARG A 286 13.41 1.08 11.48
C ARG A 286 12.54 2.07 10.71
N ILE A 287 11.55 2.60 11.38
CA ILE A 287 10.79 3.76 10.89
C ILE A 287 11.68 5.00 10.90
N THR A 288 11.66 5.80 9.84
CA THR A 288 12.53 6.98 9.71
C THR A 288 11.76 8.29 9.61
N ARG A 289 10.71 8.36 8.78
CA ARG A 289 9.96 9.61 8.58
C ARG A 289 8.58 9.35 7.96
N SER A 290 7.70 10.35 8.07
CA SER A 290 6.51 10.48 7.22
C SER A 290 6.87 11.18 5.91
N LEU A 291 6.22 10.78 4.81
CA LEU A 291 6.27 11.54 3.56
C LEU A 291 5.26 12.69 3.55
N ASP A 292 4.29 12.68 4.47
CA ASP A 292 3.33 13.76 4.61
C ASP A 292 3.91 14.90 5.44
N THR A 293 4.19 16.02 4.78
CA THR A 293 4.78 17.21 5.41
C THR A 293 3.75 18.14 6.06
N VAL A 294 2.46 17.94 5.80
CA VAL A 294 1.39 18.76 6.35
C VAL A 294 1.37 18.66 7.87
N GLY A 295 1.47 17.46 8.42
CA GLY A 295 1.53 17.21 9.87
C GLY A 295 2.78 17.77 10.54
N SER A 296 3.93 17.86 9.85
CA SER A 296 5.17 18.39 10.42
C SER A 296 5.18 19.92 10.54
N ALA A 297 4.38 20.63 9.75
CA ALA A 297 4.24 22.09 9.83
C ALA A 297 3.43 22.54 11.04
N ALA A 298 2.55 21.69 11.58
CA ALA A 298 1.72 21.95 12.74
C ALA A 298 2.48 21.84 14.07
N SER A 299 3.70 21.30 14.09
CA SER A 299 4.53 21.15 15.30
C SER A 299 5.35 22.41 15.67
N LYS A 300 5.17 23.54 14.99
CA LYS A 300 5.74 24.81 15.46
C LYS A 300 5.06 25.22 16.75
N PRO A 301 5.82 25.56 17.84
CA PRO A 301 5.24 25.96 19.11
C PRO A 301 4.30 27.17 18.90
N LYS A 302 3.05 27.00 19.29
CA LYS A 302 2.05 28.06 19.31
C LYS A 302 2.61 29.21 20.15
N PRO A 303 2.64 30.46 19.69
CA PRO A 303 3.06 31.56 20.50
C PRO A 303 2.20 31.61 21.78
N PRO A 304 2.77 31.98 22.94
CA PRO A 304 2.05 32.01 24.20
C PRO A 304 0.79 32.88 24.07
N PRO A 305 -0.33 32.46 24.69
CA PRO A 305 -1.58 33.23 24.64
C PRO A 305 -1.40 34.64 25.20
N PRO A 306 -2.01 35.65 24.58
CA PRO A 306 -1.94 37.00 25.11
C PRO A 306 -2.55 37.06 26.54
N PRO A 307 -2.04 37.92 27.41
CA PRO A 307 -2.49 38.01 28.81
C PRO A 307 -4.00 38.33 28.87
N PRO A 308 -4.74 37.81 29.87
CA PRO A 308 -6.18 37.98 29.97
C PRO A 308 -6.56 39.45 30.10
N LYS A 309 -7.43 39.92 29.20
CA LYS A 309 -8.06 41.26 29.33
C LYS A 309 -8.96 41.29 30.55
N LYS A 310 -8.83 42.30 31.38
CA LYS A 310 -9.67 42.55 32.54
C LYS A 310 -11.15 42.63 32.15
N PRO A 311 -12.08 42.15 33.01
CA PRO A 311 -13.49 42.14 32.69
C PRO A 311 -14.07 43.55 32.63
N GLY A 312 -14.64 43.90 31.46
CA GLY A 312 -15.50 45.09 31.32
C GLY A 312 -16.94 44.72 31.63
N LEU A 313 -17.61 45.51 32.41
CA LEU A 313 -19.03 45.36 32.79
C LEU A 313 -19.97 45.51 31.58
N GLY A 314 -20.95 44.63 31.50
CA GLY A 314 -22.31 44.91 31.06
C GLY A 314 -22.63 44.82 29.56
N GLY A 315 -23.36 43.78 29.19
CA GLY A 315 -24.12 43.67 27.94
C GLY A 315 -24.91 42.35 27.88
N ALA A 316 -26.24 42.47 27.86
CA ALA A 316 -27.16 41.33 27.88
C ALA A 316 -27.06 40.44 26.63
N PRO A 317 -27.30 39.10 26.72
CA PRO A 317 -27.14 38.18 25.61
C PRO A 317 -28.37 38.13 24.69
N ALA A 318 -28.11 38.17 23.38
CA ALA A 318 -29.10 37.84 22.36
C ALA A 318 -29.29 36.31 22.24
N PRO A 319 -30.47 35.79 21.87
CA PRO A 319 -30.75 34.37 21.84
C PRO A 319 -30.09 33.69 20.64
N SER A 320 -29.28 32.64 20.90
CA SER A 320 -28.63 31.83 19.90
C SER A 320 -29.55 30.70 19.39
N SER A 321 -29.69 30.59 18.10
CA SER A 321 -30.33 29.47 17.40
C SER A 321 -29.59 28.16 17.70
N ALA A 322 -30.30 27.17 18.27
CA ALA A 322 -29.78 25.86 18.55
C ALA A 322 -29.68 25.01 17.27
N GLY A 323 -28.46 24.77 16.80
CA GLY A 323 -28.20 23.84 15.69
C GLY A 323 -27.94 22.42 16.19
N VAL A 324 -28.40 21.42 15.43
CA VAL A 324 -28.41 19.97 15.70
C VAL A 324 -27.01 19.35 15.94
N GLY A 325 -25.92 20.10 15.73
CA GLY A 325 -24.54 19.61 15.90
C GLY A 325 -24.02 19.51 17.34
N ARG A 326 -24.69 20.14 18.31
CA ARG A 326 -24.20 20.17 19.71
C ARG A 326 -24.39 18.88 20.48
N LEU A 327 -25.38 18.08 20.14
CA LEU A 327 -25.68 16.81 20.81
C LEU A 327 -24.63 15.72 20.55
N ASN A 328 -24.00 15.71 19.38
CA ASN A 328 -22.96 14.74 19.05
C ASN A 328 -21.65 15.01 19.82
N ASN A 329 -21.27 16.27 20.01
CA ASN A 329 -20.02 16.61 20.69
C ASN A 329 -20.10 16.33 22.21
N GLU A 330 -21.26 16.51 22.82
CA GLU A 330 -21.45 16.18 24.24
C GLU A 330 -21.47 14.67 24.51
N ALA A 331 -22.03 13.88 23.59
CA ALA A 331 -22.01 12.42 23.65
C ALA A 331 -20.56 11.91 23.51
N PHE A 332 -19.78 12.45 22.59
CA PHE A 332 -18.36 12.10 22.41
C PHE A 332 -17.50 12.50 23.61
N ALA A 333 -17.76 13.66 24.23
CA ALA A 333 -17.05 14.08 25.44
C ALA A 333 -17.32 13.13 26.62
N ARG A 334 -18.58 12.65 26.78
CA ARG A 334 -18.95 11.69 27.84
C ARG A 334 -18.35 10.30 27.60
N PHE A 335 -18.22 9.87 26.35
CA PHE A 335 -17.52 8.61 26.03
C PHE A 335 -16.02 8.68 26.39
N ARG A 336 -15.34 9.77 26.07
CA ARG A 336 -13.95 10.00 26.49
C ARG A 336 -13.76 10.03 28.01
N GLU A 337 -14.68 10.63 28.72
CA GLU A 337 -14.63 10.70 30.19
C GLU A 337 -14.90 9.33 30.85
N ALA A 338 -15.67 8.47 30.20
CA ALA A 338 -15.90 7.09 30.65
C ALA A 338 -14.66 6.20 30.43
N ASP A 339 -13.95 6.34 29.28
CA ASP A 339 -12.72 5.58 28.99
C ASP A 339 -11.56 5.97 29.92
N THR A 340 -11.46 7.25 30.33
CA THR A 340 -10.42 7.70 31.26
C THR A 340 -10.65 7.27 32.70
N ARG A 341 -11.89 6.96 33.11
CA ARG A 341 -12.22 6.45 34.46
C ARG A 341 -11.80 5.01 34.71
N GLY A 342 -11.55 4.23 33.63
CA GLY A 342 -11.08 2.83 33.72
C GLY A 342 -9.58 2.64 33.98
N THR A 343 -8.77 3.70 33.88
CA THR A 343 -7.30 3.59 33.93
C THR A 343 -6.65 4.07 35.23
N SER A 344 -7.42 4.49 36.25
CA SER A 344 -6.88 4.97 37.53
C SER A 344 -7.09 3.98 38.65
N ALA A 345 -6.32 2.87 38.66
CA ALA A 345 -5.97 2.14 39.89
C ALA A 345 -4.94 1.04 39.62
N MET A 346 -3.63 1.38 39.66
CA MET A 346 -2.59 0.45 40.08
C MET A 346 -1.47 1.24 40.79
N PRO A 347 -1.00 0.83 41.97
CA PRO A 347 0.00 1.55 42.73
C PRO A 347 1.41 1.33 42.13
N SER A 348 2.18 2.41 42.19
CA SER A 348 3.56 2.51 41.73
C SER A 348 4.51 1.53 42.43
N ALA A 349 5.17 0.68 41.65
CA ALA A 349 6.44 0.10 42.04
C ALA A 349 7.55 0.89 41.37
N GLN A 350 8.41 1.50 42.19
CA GLN A 350 9.62 2.20 41.74
C GLN A 350 10.61 1.18 41.13
N SER A 351 10.96 1.36 39.87
CA SER A 351 12.21 0.83 39.30
C SER A 351 12.87 1.94 38.49
N THR A 352 14.03 2.33 38.94
CA THR A 352 14.95 3.27 38.32
C THR A 352 15.59 2.61 37.12
N GLU A 353 15.10 2.93 35.91
CA GLU A 353 15.84 2.75 34.68
C GLU A 353 15.61 3.97 33.77
N THR A 354 16.71 4.55 33.32
CA THR A 354 16.77 5.72 32.44
C THR A 354 16.10 5.40 31.11
N PRO A 355 15.12 6.20 30.65
CA PRO A 355 14.52 5.97 29.36
C PRO A 355 15.44 6.53 28.27
N HIS A 356 15.93 5.66 27.40
CA HIS A 356 16.37 6.08 26.08
C HIS A 356 15.19 6.73 25.37
N SER A 357 15.30 8.02 25.05
CA SER A 357 14.31 8.78 24.32
C SER A 357 14.15 8.23 22.89
N PHE A 358 13.21 7.33 22.72
CA PHE A 358 12.65 7.10 21.38
C PHE A 358 11.85 8.36 21.03
N GLY A 359 12.31 9.07 19.99
CA GLY A 359 11.54 10.17 19.44
C GLY A 359 10.14 9.66 19.09
N ALA A 360 9.13 10.16 19.76
CA ALA A 360 7.75 9.86 19.49
C ALA A 360 7.45 10.28 18.04
N VAL A 361 7.27 9.31 17.15
CA VAL A 361 6.66 9.56 15.85
C VAL A 361 5.20 9.86 16.16
N ALA A 362 4.84 11.15 16.08
CA ALA A 362 3.49 11.60 16.36
C ALA A 362 2.52 10.93 15.38
N GLY A 363 1.57 10.18 15.87
CA GLY A 363 0.39 9.76 15.10
C GLY A 363 -0.36 10.99 14.58
N ALA A 364 -1.26 10.80 13.62
CA ALA A 364 -2.05 11.89 13.04
C ALA A 364 -2.77 12.68 14.14
N SER A 365 -2.50 13.98 14.24
CA SER A 365 -3.17 14.88 15.17
C SER A 365 -4.45 15.44 14.55
N ILE A 366 -5.48 15.64 15.37
CA ILE A 366 -6.77 16.19 14.93
C ILE A 366 -6.72 17.71 15.14
N ALA A 367 -7.15 18.48 14.15
CA ALA A 367 -7.34 19.93 14.25
C ALA A 367 -8.56 20.28 15.13
N ASP A 368 -8.64 21.52 15.58
CA ASP A 368 -9.76 22.02 16.40
C ASP A 368 -11.13 21.97 15.66
N ASP A 369 -11.12 21.89 14.32
CA ASP A 369 -12.28 21.73 13.43
C ASP A 369 -12.67 20.26 13.18
N GLY A 370 -11.91 19.31 13.74
CA GLY A 370 -12.13 17.88 13.57
C GLY A 370 -11.47 17.26 12.32
N GLU A 371 -10.70 18.05 11.55
CA GLU A 371 -9.91 17.54 10.43
C GLU A 371 -8.58 16.94 10.91
N LEU A 372 -8.08 15.93 10.20
CA LEU A 372 -6.76 15.38 10.44
C LEU A 372 -5.68 16.30 9.85
N HIS A 373 -4.60 16.50 10.57
CA HIS A 373 -3.41 17.19 10.05
C HIS A 373 -2.61 16.27 9.09
N THR A 374 -3.29 15.74 8.08
CA THR A 374 -2.72 14.85 7.06
C THR A 374 -3.29 15.19 5.69
N THR A 375 -2.52 14.86 4.63
CA THR A 375 -2.96 15.05 3.25
C THR A 375 -4.17 14.17 2.94
N HIS A 376 -4.15 12.88 3.34
CA HIS A 376 -5.33 12.03 3.33
C HIS A 376 -6.16 12.23 4.59
N GLN A 377 -7.47 12.31 4.44
CA GLN A 377 -8.42 12.46 5.55
C GLN A 377 -9.05 11.15 5.99
N ASN A 378 -8.68 10.05 5.35
CA ASN A 378 -9.11 8.69 5.68
C ASN A 378 -8.06 7.67 5.23
N THR A 379 -8.29 6.40 5.52
CA THR A 379 -7.40 5.27 5.24
C THR A 379 -6.86 5.29 3.81
N ILE A 380 -5.54 5.14 3.67
CA ILE A 380 -4.88 4.92 2.40
C ILE A 380 -5.05 3.46 1.99
N THR A 381 -5.59 3.23 0.79
CA THR A 381 -5.96 1.90 0.28
C THR A 381 -4.90 1.25 -0.61
N ASP A 382 -4.19 2.04 -1.40
CA ASP A 382 -3.18 1.53 -2.34
C ASP A 382 -2.02 2.52 -2.51
N ILE A 383 -0.81 1.98 -2.74
CA ILE A 383 0.41 2.73 -3.07
C ILE A 383 0.94 2.23 -4.41
N ARG A 384 1.33 3.16 -5.30
CA ARG A 384 1.92 2.85 -6.60
C ARG A 384 3.15 3.71 -6.88
N ILE A 385 4.03 3.22 -7.74
CA ILE A 385 5.13 4.02 -8.29
C ILE A 385 4.53 5.06 -9.23
N TYR A 386 4.80 6.34 -8.96
CA TYR A 386 4.40 7.43 -9.85
C TYR A 386 5.54 7.85 -10.78
N SER A 387 6.76 8.09 -10.26
CA SER A 387 7.96 8.35 -11.06
C SER A 387 9.15 7.56 -10.54
N GLY A 388 10.17 7.41 -11.41
CA GLY A 388 11.29 6.52 -11.18
C GLY A 388 10.99 5.09 -11.64
N GLN A 389 11.87 4.16 -11.26
CA GLN A 389 11.78 2.75 -11.58
C GLN A 389 11.75 1.91 -10.30
N ARG A 390 11.35 0.64 -10.41
CA ARG A 390 11.43 -0.31 -9.29
C ARG A 390 12.87 -0.34 -8.75
N GLY A 391 13.04 -0.03 -7.45
CA GLY A 391 14.33 0.09 -6.79
C GLY A 391 14.96 1.48 -6.79
N GLN A 392 14.42 2.41 -7.55
CA GLN A 392 14.82 3.83 -7.60
C GLN A 392 13.57 4.69 -7.76
N VAL A 393 12.66 4.60 -6.79
CA VAL A 393 11.39 5.33 -6.82
C VAL A 393 11.61 6.76 -6.34
N GLU A 394 11.25 7.73 -7.15
CA GLU A 394 11.37 9.16 -6.84
C GLU A 394 10.10 9.73 -6.24
N THR A 395 8.95 9.29 -6.77
CA THR A 395 7.63 9.74 -6.34
C THR A 395 6.69 8.54 -6.28
N ILE A 396 5.89 8.46 -5.24
CA ILE A 396 4.80 7.50 -5.11
C ILE A 396 3.46 8.20 -5.28
N SER A 397 2.45 7.44 -5.69
CA SER A 397 1.05 7.84 -5.62
C SER A 397 0.31 7.00 -4.61
N THR A 398 -0.68 7.59 -3.97
CA THR A 398 -1.57 6.91 -3.01
C THR A 398 -3.02 7.22 -3.34
N SER A 399 -3.88 6.25 -3.14
CA SER A 399 -5.34 6.45 -3.15
C SER A 399 -5.93 6.12 -1.79
N GLY A 400 -7.04 6.75 -1.43
CA GLY A 400 -7.65 6.58 -0.11
C GLY A 400 -9.18 6.47 -0.14
N VAL A 401 -9.71 6.11 1.02
CA VAL A 401 -11.16 6.06 1.29
C VAL A 401 -11.80 7.46 1.19
N ASP A 402 -11.01 8.52 1.31
CA ASP A 402 -11.41 9.92 1.13
C ASP A 402 -11.62 10.32 -0.35
N GLY A 403 -11.43 9.40 -1.29
CA GLY A 403 -11.58 9.66 -2.73
C GLY A 403 -10.45 10.47 -3.34
N ARG A 404 -9.37 10.70 -2.59
CA ARG A 404 -8.19 11.45 -3.04
C ARG A 404 -7.17 10.54 -3.71
N LEU A 405 -6.52 11.09 -4.73
CA LEU A 405 -5.29 10.61 -5.31
C LEU A 405 -4.19 11.63 -4.99
N CYS A 406 -3.18 11.19 -4.24
CA CYS A 406 -2.10 12.06 -3.78
C CYS A 406 -0.76 11.57 -4.29
N THR A 407 0.19 12.47 -4.51
CA THR A 407 1.57 12.12 -4.83
C THR A 407 2.52 12.63 -3.76
N PHE A 408 3.53 11.81 -3.43
CA PHE A 408 4.52 12.11 -2.41
C PHE A 408 5.92 11.84 -2.95
N GLU A 409 6.83 12.78 -2.76
CA GLU A 409 8.24 12.58 -3.08
C GLU A 409 8.91 11.72 -2.01
N THR A 410 9.70 10.73 -2.45
CA THR A 410 10.39 9.83 -1.52
C THR A 410 11.64 10.45 -0.88
N GLY A 411 12.08 11.62 -1.35
CA GLY A 411 13.18 12.39 -0.76
C GLY A 411 14.57 11.78 -0.99
N LYS A 412 14.72 10.85 -1.91
CA LYS A 412 16.01 10.32 -2.38
C LYS A 412 16.19 10.46 -3.89
N GLY A 413 16.01 11.66 -4.41
CA GLY A 413 16.72 12.07 -5.59
C GLY A 413 18.12 12.50 -5.15
N SER A 414 19.16 11.77 -5.60
CA SER A 414 20.58 12.15 -5.50
C SER A 414 21.35 11.70 -4.26
N THR A 415 21.71 10.42 -4.20
CA THR A 415 23.10 10.06 -3.97
C THR A 415 23.68 9.59 -5.31
N ALA A 416 23.87 10.50 -6.24
CA ALA A 416 24.90 10.34 -7.25
C ALA A 416 26.23 10.24 -6.48
N ILE A 417 26.73 9.03 -6.31
CA ILE A 417 28.13 8.80 -6.03
C ILE A 417 28.84 9.27 -7.30
N ALA A 418 29.23 10.54 -7.31
CA ALA A 418 30.21 11.02 -8.27
C ALA A 418 31.48 10.16 -8.07
N PRO A 419 31.98 9.46 -9.09
CA PRO A 419 33.24 8.78 -8.98
C PRO A 419 34.30 9.84 -8.68
N ILE A 420 34.93 9.76 -7.50
CA ILE A 420 36.11 10.52 -7.17
C ILE A 420 37.24 9.91 -8.00
N LEU A 421 37.32 10.28 -9.26
CA LEU A 421 38.53 10.23 -10.07
C LEU A 421 39.36 11.43 -9.66
N ARG A 422 40.06 11.33 -8.52
CA ARG A 422 41.22 12.20 -8.29
C ARG A 422 42.43 11.47 -8.85
N GLY A 423 42.94 12.12 -9.91
CA GLY A 423 44.12 11.73 -10.61
C GLY A 423 45.32 11.51 -9.70
N ILE A 424 46.00 10.41 -9.93
CA ILE A 424 47.40 10.26 -9.61
C ILE A 424 48.14 10.96 -10.76
N ALA A 425 48.41 12.24 -10.55
CA ALA A 425 49.36 12.93 -11.36
C ALA A 425 50.76 12.46 -10.97
N SER A 426 51.47 12.03 -11.98
CA SER A 426 52.92 11.83 -12.11
C SER A 426 53.77 12.49 -11.03
N MET A 427 54.66 11.71 -10.42
CA MET A 427 55.98 12.18 -10.09
C MET A 427 57.01 11.21 -10.66
N ARG A 428 57.73 11.72 -11.68
CA ARG A 428 59.01 11.21 -12.11
C ARG A 428 60.05 11.55 -11.04
N MET A 429 60.82 10.62 -10.62
CA MET A 429 62.27 10.50 -10.73
C MET A 429 62.70 9.18 -10.19
#